data_f65f06d7018e2566e302609b9bfac856
#
_entry.id   f65f06d7018e2566e302609b9bfac856
#
_cell.length_a   1.000
_cell.length_b   1.000
_cell.length_c   1.000
_cell.angle_alpha   90.00
_cell.angle_beta   90.00
_cell.angle_gamma   90.00
#
_symmetry.space_group_name_H-M   'P 1'
#
loop_
_entity.id
_entity.type
_entity.pdbx_description
1 polymer ?
#
loop_
_entity_poly.entity_id
_entity_poly.type
_entity_poly.pdbx_seq_one_letter_code
_entity_poly.pdbx_strand_id
1 'polypeptide(L)'
;LAAKFGVKYICSNDVHFILAEDAVAHDHLICLNTGRDLDDPNRMRYTFQEYLKSPEEMAALFPDHPEALATTLEIADKCEDYKLTHAPLMPNFPPPEDFPIALGELRESFVKKIEDEEMLAKIGACATVPELEELVAGDKELSDRLMVAKQYCYLKDLTYKGAHMRYGDVLDEKTEERIKYELSTIEWMGFPGYFLIVWDYIRAAREMGVSVGPGRGSAAGSVVAYCLKITNIDPLKYD
;
A
#
# COMPACT_ATOMS: atom_id res chain seq x y z
N LEU A 1 26.53 30.45 16.40
CA LEU A 1 26.55 29.83 15.05
C LEU A 1 25.63 30.59 14.09
N ALA A 2 24.36 30.86 14.45
CA ALA A 2 23.39 31.52 13.59
C ALA A 2 23.91 32.85 13.02
N ALA A 3 24.43 33.73 13.89
CA ALA A 3 25.04 35.02 13.47
C ALA A 3 26.24 34.83 12.51
N LYS A 4 27.03 33.76 12.70
CA LYS A 4 28.18 33.46 11.84
C LYS A 4 27.75 33.09 10.41
N PHE A 5 26.61 32.40 10.27
CA PHE A 5 26.12 31.95 8.98
C PHE A 5 24.98 32.78 8.41
N GLY A 6 24.57 33.83 9.10
CA GLY A 6 23.48 34.71 8.66
C GLY A 6 22.13 34.02 8.56
N VAL A 7 21.89 32.99 9.39
CA VAL A 7 20.62 32.21 9.41
C VAL A 7 19.83 32.55 10.65
N LYS A 8 18.50 32.47 10.53
CA LYS A 8 17.59 32.56 11.68
C LYS A 8 17.64 31.25 12.49
N TYR A 9 17.21 31.35 13.73
CA TYR A 9 17.11 30.19 14.64
C TYR A 9 15.76 30.19 15.35
N ILE A 10 15.42 29.08 15.96
CA ILE A 10 14.19 28.87 16.72
C ILE A 10 14.51 28.42 18.14
N CYS A 11 13.53 28.58 19.03
CA CYS A 11 13.49 27.87 20.32
C CYS A 11 12.52 26.70 20.22
N SER A 12 12.93 25.53 20.68
CA SER A 12 12.07 24.34 20.77
C SER A 12 12.19 23.71 22.14
N ASN A 13 11.19 22.91 22.53
CA ASN A 13 11.12 22.30 23.85
C ASN A 13 11.29 20.77 23.82
N ASP A 14 11.71 20.18 22.69
CA ASP A 14 11.86 18.72 22.55
C ASP A 14 10.62 17.95 23.04
N VAL A 15 9.43 18.34 22.58
CA VAL A 15 8.15 17.85 23.06
C VAL A 15 7.99 16.35 22.81
N HIS A 16 7.73 15.56 23.86
CA HIS A 16 7.51 14.13 23.83
C HIS A 16 6.11 13.72 24.33
N PHE A 17 5.42 14.59 25.06
CA PHE A 17 4.06 14.36 25.56
C PHE A 17 3.28 15.69 25.64
N ILE A 18 1.96 15.60 25.81
CA ILE A 18 1.09 16.78 25.69
C ILE A 18 0.98 17.53 27.00
N LEU A 19 0.60 16.86 28.08
CA LEU A 19 0.34 17.47 29.38
C LEU A 19 1.51 17.23 30.34
N ALA A 20 1.79 18.17 31.24
CA ALA A 20 2.85 18.03 32.23
C ALA A 20 2.71 16.77 33.11
N GLU A 21 1.47 16.39 33.42
CA GLU A 21 1.16 15.17 34.17
C GLU A 21 1.48 13.87 33.43
N ASP A 22 1.58 13.88 32.11
CA ASP A 22 1.95 12.71 31.29
C ASP A 22 3.42 12.29 31.46
N ALA A 23 4.23 13.12 32.08
CA ALA A 23 5.66 12.86 32.31
C ALA A 23 5.93 11.52 32.99
N VAL A 24 5.10 11.14 33.97
CA VAL A 24 5.24 9.86 34.71
C VAL A 24 4.92 8.68 33.80
N ALA A 25 3.86 8.77 33.01
CA ALA A 25 3.50 7.74 32.03
C ALA A 25 4.60 7.57 30.95
N HIS A 26 5.13 8.68 30.46
CA HIS A 26 6.24 8.69 29.50
C HIS A 26 7.51 8.04 30.08
N ASP A 27 7.86 8.31 31.34
CA ASP A 27 9.00 7.69 32.03
C ASP A 27 8.86 6.14 32.09
N HIS A 28 7.65 5.63 32.35
CA HIS A 28 7.36 4.21 32.31
C HIS A 28 7.49 3.61 30.89
N LEU A 29 7.04 4.35 29.86
CA LEU A 29 7.18 3.92 28.46
C LEU A 29 8.65 3.83 28.02
N ILE A 30 9.50 4.74 28.52
CA ILE A 30 10.95 4.66 28.28
C ILE A 30 11.53 3.37 28.87
N CYS A 31 11.15 3.03 30.10
CA CYS A 31 11.58 1.79 30.74
C CYS A 31 11.15 0.56 29.92
N LEU A 32 9.88 0.52 29.48
CA LEU A 32 9.37 -0.56 28.64
C LEU A 32 10.15 -0.68 27.31
N ASN A 33 10.38 0.42 26.61
CA ASN A 33 11.07 0.43 25.33
C ASN A 33 12.57 0.07 25.43
N THR A 34 13.20 0.39 26.57
CA THR A 34 14.63 0.13 26.78
C THR A 34 14.91 -1.16 27.54
N GLY A 35 13.87 -1.86 28.00
CA GLY A 35 14.00 -3.07 28.84
C GLY A 35 14.68 -2.80 30.16
N ARG A 36 14.42 -1.65 30.79
CA ARG A 36 15.00 -1.22 32.06
C ARG A 36 13.91 -1.08 33.13
N ASP A 37 14.31 -1.33 34.39
CA ASP A 37 13.45 -1.11 35.54
C ASP A 37 13.47 0.37 35.97
N LEU A 38 12.40 0.83 36.65
CA LEU A 38 12.28 2.20 37.12
C LEU A 38 13.36 2.62 38.12
N ASP A 39 13.88 1.67 38.92
CA ASP A 39 14.89 1.87 39.91
C ASP A 39 16.33 1.70 39.38
N ASP A 40 16.51 1.30 38.13
CA ASP A 40 17.84 1.20 37.50
C ASP A 40 18.50 2.61 37.47
N PRO A 41 19.63 2.82 38.15
CA PRO A 41 20.31 4.10 38.21
C PRO A 41 20.90 4.54 36.84
N ASN A 42 21.12 3.60 35.93
CA ASN A 42 21.73 3.84 34.61
C ASN A 42 20.71 3.96 33.48
N ARG A 43 19.43 3.97 33.80
CA ARG A 43 18.40 4.14 32.77
C ARG A 43 18.34 5.55 32.21
N MET A 44 17.87 5.69 30.99
CA MET A 44 17.54 6.96 30.36
C MET A 44 16.44 7.69 31.15
N ARG A 45 16.63 8.97 31.42
CA ARG A 45 15.65 9.82 32.09
C ARG A 45 15.54 11.15 31.37
N TYR A 46 14.32 11.66 31.29
CA TYR A 46 14.03 13.01 30.84
C TYR A 46 13.88 13.97 32.04
N THR A 47 13.72 15.26 31.76
CA THR A 47 13.62 16.29 32.79
C THR A 47 12.19 16.50 33.30
N PHE A 48 11.21 15.82 32.70
CA PHE A 48 9.78 16.02 32.87
C PHE A 48 9.28 17.40 32.39
N GLN A 49 10.08 18.08 31.59
CA GLN A 49 9.76 19.38 31.00
C GLN A 49 9.42 19.30 29.51
N GLU A 50 9.42 18.10 28.94
CA GLU A 50 9.23 17.84 27.52
C GLU A 50 7.74 17.78 27.12
N TYR A 51 6.87 18.48 27.86
CA TYR A 51 5.44 18.66 27.53
C TYR A 51 5.24 19.84 26.56
N LEU A 52 4.07 19.85 25.88
CA LEU A 52 3.68 20.92 24.97
C LEU A 52 3.37 22.19 25.75
N LYS A 53 4.29 23.11 25.80
CA LYS A 53 4.19 24.39 26.48
C LYS A 53 3.36 25.41 25.70
N SER A 54 2.67 26.29 26.42
CA SER A 54 2.02 27.45 25.83
C SER A 54 3.04 28.46 25.27
N PRO A 55 2.61 29.37 24.38
CA PRO A 55 3.48 30.47 23.92
C PRO A 55 4.05 31.32 25.07
N GLU A 56 3.25 31.55 26.13
CA GLU A 56 3.67 32.32 27.30
C GLU A 56 4.70 31.57 28.13
N GLU A 57 4.55 30.25 28.30
CA GLU A 57 5.55 29.40 28.97
C GLU A 57 6.86 29.37 28.19
N MET A 58 6.80 29.25 26.86
CA MET A 58 7.97 29.30 26.01
C MET A 58 8.67 30.69 26.06
N ALA A 59 7.93 31.78 26.07
CA ALA A 59 8.49 33.11 26.21
C ALA A 59 9.17 33.30 27.57
N ALA A 60 8.61 32.72 28.65
CA ALA A 60 9.24 32.76 29.98
C ALA A 60 10.54 31.95 30.05
N LEU A 61 10.66 30.86 29.28
CA LEU A 61 11.86 30.04 29.19
C LEU A 61 13.00 30.73 28.37
N PHE A 62 12.63 31.52 27.37
CA PHE A 62 13.57 32.15 26.45
C PHE A 62 13.39 33.69 26.38
N PRO A 63 13.47 34.40 27.53
CA PRO A 63 13.19 35.83 27.60
C PRO A 63 14.16 36.70 26.76
N ASP A 64 15.38 36.21 26.55
CA ASP A 64 16.44 36.93 25.82
C ASP A 64 16.40 36.63 24.30
N HIS A 65 15.43 35.80 23.82
CA HIS A 65 15.36 35.36 22.44
C HIS A 65 13.97 35.48 21.81
N PRO A 66 13.29 36.64 21.92
CA PRO A 66 11.94 36.81 21.36
C PRO A 66 11.92 36.64 19.83
N GLU A 67 13.01 36.98 19.14
CA GLU A 67 13.14 36.76 17.70
C GLU A 67 13.13 35.27 17.30
N ALA A 68 13.67 34.39 18.15
CA ALA A 68 13.67 32.95 17.91
C ALA A 68 12.29 32.34 18.04
N LEU A 69 11.47 32.87 18.96
CA LEU A 69 10.08 32.48 19.08
C LEU A 69 9.25 32.98 17.88
N ALA A 70 9.46 34.21 17.44
CA ALA A 70 8.80 34.77 16.26
C ALA A 70 9.14 33.99 14.98
N THR A 71 10.36 33.47 14.87
CA THR A 71 10.79 32.68 13.71
C THR A 71 9.97 31.38 13.56
N THR A 72 9.42 30.82 14.63
CA THR A 72 8.56 29.62 14.53
C THR A 72 7.28 29.92 13.74
N LEU A 73 6.66 31.09 13.95
CA LEU A 73 5.49 31.53 13.18
C LEU A 73 5.85 31.79 11.72
N GLU A 74 7.00 32.43 11.48
CA GLU A 74 7.48 32.62 10.11
C GLU A 74 7.70 31.32 9.34
N ILE A 75 8.12 30.26 10.03
CA ILE A 75 8.24 28.91 9.43
C ILE A 75 6.85 28.32 9.17
N ALA A 76 5.92 28.45 10.11
CA ALA A 76 4.55 28.00 9.94
C ALA A 76 3.85 28.68 8.75
N ASP A 77 4.06 29.97 8.58
CA ASP A 77 3.51 30.78 7.48
C ASP A 77 4.04 30.36 6.09
N LYS A 78 5.17 29.66 6.03
CA LYS A 78 5.71 29.08 4.79
C LYS A 78 5.04 27.77 4.39
N CYS A 79 4.27 27.16 5.29
CA CYS A 79 3.56 25.92 5.03
C CYS A 79 2.22 26.24 4.35
N GLU A 80 2.05 25.76 3.14
CA GLU A 80 0.77 25.87 2.43
C GLU A 80 -0.18 24.76 2.82
N ASP A 81 -1.49 25.05 2.85
CA ASP A 81 -2.50 24.01 3.04
C ASP A 81 -2.56 23.11 1.81
N TYR A 82 -2.22 21.84 1.98
CA TYR A 82 -2.31 20.85 0.93
C TYR A 82 -2.89 19.52 1.45
N LYS A 83 -3.50 18.78 0.56
CA LYS A 83 -4.05 17.47 0.88
C LYS A 83 -3.03 16.37 0.56
N LEU A 84 -2.65 15.61 1.58
CA LEU A 84 -1.81 14.42 1.41
C LEU A 84 -2.58 13.23 0.80
N THR A 85 -3.91 13.25 0.97
CA THR A 85 -4.77 12.16 0.49
C THR A 85 -5.08 12.36 -1.00
N HIS A 86 -4.77 11.40 -1.81
CA HIS A 86 -5.14 11.32 -3.22
C HIS A 86 -5.67 9.92 -3.55
N ALA A 87 -6.26 9.76 -4.73
CA ALA A 87 -6.65 8.44 -5.19
C ALA A 87 -5.44 7.51 -5.26
N PRO A 88 -5.60 6.20 -4.92
CA PRO A 88 -4.51 5.24 -5.02
C PRO A 88 -3.90 5.23 -6.42
N LEU A 89 -2.58 5.34 -6.47
CA LEU A 89 -1.82 5.20 -7.72
C LEU A 89 -1.42 3.74 -7.88
N MET A 90 -2.09 3.03 -8.77
CA MET A 90 -1.75 1.66 -9.11
C MET A 90 -0.81 1.66 -10.31
N PRO A 91 0.39 1.04 -10.19
CA PRO A 91 1.28 0.88 -11.33
C PRO A 91 0.61 0.02 -12.42
N ASN A 92 0.85 0.37 -13.66
CA ASN A 92 0.36 -0.42 -14.78
C ASN A 92 1.29 -1.61 -15.04
N PHE A 93 0.72 -2.80 -15.12
CA PHE A 93 1.43 -4.04 -15.46
C PHE A 93 0.66 -4.73 -16.60
N PRO A 94 0.95 -4.39 -17.87
CA PRO A 94 0.26 -5.00 -19.00
C PRO A 94 0.62 -6.50 -19.10
N PRO A 95 -0.32 -7.36 -19.49
CA PRO A 95 0.01 -8.73 -19.88
C PRO A 95 1.03 -8.73 -21.01
N PRO A 96 1.82 -9.82 -21.19
CA PRO A 96 2.69 -9.98 -22.36
C PRO A 96 1.90 -9.83 -23.66
N GLU A 97 2.52 -9.23 -24.69
CA GLU A 97 1.88 -8.98 -25.98
C GLU A 97 1.39 -10.26 -26.68
N ASP A 98 2.09 -11.37 -26.46
CA ASP A 98 1.76 -12.69 -27.00
C ASP A 98 0.78 -13.49 -26.14
N PHE A 99 0.32 -12.95 -25.01
CA PHE A 99 -0.68 -13.61 -24.15
C PHE A 99 -2.04 -13.65 -24.84
N PRO A 100 -2.60 -14.85 -25.11
CA PRO A 100 -3.89 -14.98 -25.80
C PRO A 100 -5.04 -14.61 -24.86
N ILE A 101 -5.64 -13.45 -25.06
CA ILE A 101 -6.82 -13.02 -24.31
C ILE A 101 -8.07 -13.45 -25.08
N ALA A 102 -8.91 -14.28 -24.46
CA ALA A 102 -10.22 -14.63 -25.00
C ALA A 102 -11.17 -13.43 -24.89
N LEU A 103 -11.68 -12.93 -26.03
CA LEU A 103 -12.55 -11.75 -26.08
C LEU A 103 -13.80 -11.89 -25.19
N GLY A 104 -14.39 -13.07 -25.12
CA GLY A 104 -15.55 -13.33 -24.24
C GLY A 104 -15.26 -13.12 -22.78
N GLU A 105 -14.13 -13.64 -22.30
CA GLU A 105 -13.68 -13.50 -20.91
C GLU A 105 -13.31 -12.04 -20.59
N LEU A 106 -12.59 -11.39 -21.51
CA LEU A 106 -12.24 -9.98 -21.36
C LEU A 106 -13.49 -9.09 -21.25
N ARG A 107 -14.50 -9.34 -22.11
CA ARG A 107 -15.77 -8.61 -22.04
C ARG A 107 -16.48 -8.83 -20.72
N GLU A 108 -16.60 -10.08 -20.29
CA GLU A 108 -17.26 -10.41 -19.02
C GLU A 108 -16.64 -9.66 -17.84
N SER A 109 -15.32 -9.57 -17.81
CA SER A 109 -14.61 -8.79 -16.80
C SER A 109 -14.82 -7.28 -16.97
N PHE A 110 -14.67 -6.78 -18.18
CA PHE A 110 -14.69 -5.34 -18.48
C PHE A 110 -16.03 -4.68 -18.22
N VAL A 111 -17.16 -5.36 -18.54
CA VAL A 111 -18.50 -4.78 -18.40
C VAL A 111 -19.01 -4.71 -16.96
N LYS A 112 -18.43 -5.42 -16.00
CA LYS A 112 -18.93 -5.55 -14.62
C LYS A 112 -19.21 -4.23 -13.88
N LYS A 113 -18.57 -3.15 -14.29
CA LYS A 113 -18.71 -1.81 -13.68
C LYS A 113 -19.16 -0.74 -14.68
N ILE A 114 -19.73 -1.13 -15.81
CA ILE A 114 -20.25 -0.23 -16.83
C ILE A 114 -21.77 -0.27 -16.75
N GLU A 115 -22.39 0.89 -16.48
CA GLU A 115 -23.84 1.03 -16.37
C GLU A 115 -24.47 1.65 -17.63
N ASP A 116 -23.66 2.24 -18.52
CA ASP A 116 -24.11 2.88 -19.77
C ASP A 116 -24.52 1.81 -20.79
N GLU A 117 -25.82 1.71 -21.05
CA GLU A 117 -26.41 0.74 -21.98
C GLU A 117 -25.92 0.94 -23.44
N GLU A 118 -25.68 2.19 -23.89
CA GLU A 118 -25.15 2.45 -25.21
C GLU A 118 -23.70 1.96 -25.33
N MET A 119 -22.89 2.19 -24.31
CA MET A 119 -21.53 1.69 -24.26
C MET A 119 -21.49 0.16 -24.19
N LEU A 120 -22.36 -0.47 -23.40
CA LEU A 120 -22.48 -1.93 -23.34
C LEU A 120 -22.84 -2.54 -24.70
N ALA A 121 -23.73 -1.90 -25.47
CA ALA A 121 -24.06 -2.35 -26.80
C ALA A 121 -22.86 -2.23 -27.77
N LYS A 122 -22.11 -1.13 -27.73
CA LYS A 122 -20.88 -0.95 -28.52
C LYS A 122 -19.82 -1.98 -28.19
N ILE A 123 -19.57 -2.23 -26.90
CA ILE A 123 -18.64 -3.26 -26.43
C ILE A 123 -19.10 -4.66 -26.92
N GLY A 124 -20.40 -4.93 -26.86
CA GLY A 124 -20.97 -6.17 -27.36
C GLY A 124 -20.77 -6.40 -28.86
N ALA A 125 -20.71 -5.35 -29.64
CA ALA A 125 -20.55 -5.40 -31.10
C ALA A 125 -19.09 -5.61 -31.55
N CYS A 126 -18.07 -5.32 -30.71
CA CYS A 126 -16.66 -5.56 -31.07
C CYS A 126 -16.41 -7.04 -31.35
N ALA A 127 -15.80 -7.40 -32.45
CA ALA A 127 -15.48 -8.78 -32.83
C ALA A 127 -14.09 -9.23 -32.35
N THR A 128 -13.22 -8.28 -32.01
CA THR A 128 -11.82 -8.53 -31.65
C THR A 128 -11.38 -7.66 -30.46
N VAL A 129 -10.28 -8.06 -29.79
CA VAL A 129 -9.68 -7.26 -28.70
C VAL A 129 -9.19 -5.90 -29.20
N PRO A 130 -8.49 -5.79 -30.37
CA PRO A 130 -8.11 -4.48 -30.90
C PRO A 130 -9.27 -3.52 -31.15
N GLU A 131 -10.42 -4.00 -31.66
CA GLU A 131 -11.61 -3.16 -31.84
C GLU A 131 -12.13 -2.63 -30.49
N LEU A 132 -12.07 -3.44 -29.43
CA LEU A 132 -12.45 -3.01 -28.10
C LEU A 132 -11.47 -1.96 -27.54
N GLU A 133 -10.17 -2.11 -27.80
CA GLU A 133 -9.15 -1.12 -27.44
C GLU A 133 -9.36 0.21 -28.16
N GLU A 134 -9.64 0.17 -29.45
CA GLU A 134 -9.91 1.36 -30.27
C GLU A 134 -11.17 2.08 -29.78
N LEU A 135 -12.23 1.33 -29.44
CA LEU A 135 -13.47 1.88 -28.93
C LEU A 135 -13.26 2.74 -27.67
N VAL A 136 -12.35 2.34 -26.79
CA VAL A 136 -12.12 3.02 -25.50
C VAL A 136 -10.91 3.95 -25.48
N ALA A 137 -10.11 4.00 -26.55
CA ALA A 137 -8.85 4.76 -26.60
C ALA A 137 -9.00 6.26 -26.30
N GLY A 138 -10.17 6.84 -26.57
CA GLY A 138 -10.49 8.25 -26.30
C GLY A 138 -10.95 8.53 -24.86
N ASP A 139 -11.25 7.50 -24.07
CA ASP A 139 -11.73 7.60 -22.70
C ASP A 139 -10.72 6.96 -21.72
N LYS A 140 -10.09 7.80 -20.90
CA LYS A 140 -9.06 7.34 -19.97
C LYS A 140 -9.62 6.37 -18.93
N GLU A 141 -10.82 6.61 -18.41
CA GLU A 141 -11.41 5.77 -17.38
C GLU A 141 -11.76 4.38 -17.94
N LEU A 142 -12.34 4.34 -19.13
CA LEU A 142 -12.62 3.06 -19.81
C LEU A 142 -11.35 2.33 -20.21
N SER A 143 -10.31 3.05 -20.66
CA SER A 143 -9.01 2.47 -20.99
C SER A 143 -8.33 1.86 -19.77
N ASP A 144 -8.35 2.54 -18.62
CA ASP A 144 -7.81 2.05 -17.36
C ASP A 144 -8.59 0.79 -16.90
N ARG A 145 -9.92 0.79 -17.01
CA ARG A 145 -10.77 -0.38 -16.70
C ARG A 145 -10.50 -1.56 -17.62
N LEU A 146 -10.33 -1.32 -18.92
CA LEU A 146 -9.98 -2.37 -19.87
C LEU A 146 -8.61 -2.99 -19.52
N MET A 147 -7.64 -2.17 -19.10
CA MET A 147 -6.35 -2.66 -18.65
C MET A 147 -6.49 -3.56 -17.42
N VAL A 148 -7.30 -3.18 -16.43
CA VAL A 148 -7.58 -4.02 -15.24
C VAL A 148 -8.22 -5.35 -15.66
N ALA A 149 -9.15 -5.36 -16.61
CA ALA A 149 -9.76 -6.59 -17.13
C ALA A 149 -8.73 -7.49 -17.83
N LYS A 150 -7.82 -6.92 -18.63
CA LYS A 150 -6.71 -7.68 -19.25
C LYS A 150 -5.78 -8.28 -18.21
N GLN A 151 -5.40 -7.50 -17.19
CA GLN A 151 -4.60 -7.97 -16.07
C GLN A 151 -5.30 -9.11 -15.32
N TYR A 152 -6.61 -9.03 -15.14
CA TYR A 152 -7.39 -10.08 -14.52
C TYR A 152 -7.36 -11.40 -15.33
N CYS A 153 -7.55 -11.34 -16.64
CA CYS A 153 -7.44 -12.52 -17.50
C CYS A 153 -6.07 -13.21 -17.36
N TYR A 154 -5.00 -12.40 -17.36
CA TYR A 154 -3.64 -12.92 -17.19
C TYR A 154 -3.39 -13.49 -15.78
N LEU A 155 -3.82 -12.79 -14.74
CA LEU A 155 -3.73 -13.25 -13.36
C LEU A 155 -4.45 -14.59 -13.16
N LYS A 156 -5.65 -14.71 -13.73
CA LYS A 156 -6.45 -15.93 -13.66
C LYS A 156 -5.73 -17.12 -14.33
N ASP A 157 -5.18 -16.92 -15.53
CA ASP A 157 -4.42 -17.94 -16.24
C ASP A 157 -3.21 -18.43 -15.42
N LEU A 158 -2.41 -17.48 -14.90
CA LEU A 158 -1.27 -17.79 -14.03
C LEU A 158 -1.70 -18.51 -12.74
N THR A 159 -2.83 -18.11 -12.15
CA THR A 159 -3.35 -18.72 -10.93
C THR A 159 -3.74 -20.18 -11.18
N TYR A 160 -4.49 -20.47 -12.25
CA TYR A 160 -4.88 -21.85 -12.57
C TYR A 160 -3.68 -22.72 -12.97
N LYS A 161 -2.71 -22.19 -13.74
CA LYS A 161 -1.45 -22.88 -13.99
C LYS A 161 -0.72 -23.23 -12.69
N GLY A 162 -0.67 -22.29 -11.76
CA GLY A 162 -0.10 -22.50 -10.44
C GLY A 162 -0.91 -23.48 -9.58
N ALA A 163 -2.23 -23.43 -9.65
CA ALA A 163 -3.12 -24.34 -8.93
C ALA A 163 -2.89 -25.81 -9.37
N HIS A 164 -2.81 -26.07 -10.67
CA HIS A 164 -2.49 -27.40 -11.17
C HIS A 164 -1.11 -27.89 -10.74
N MET A 165 -0.12 -26.99 -10.65
CA MET A 165 1.20 -27.35 -10.12
C MET A 165 1.20 -27.67 -8.61
N ARG A 166 0.30 -27.03 -7.83
CA ARG A 166 0.25 -27.17 -6.37
C ARG A 166 -0.66 -28.27 -5.89
N TYR A 167 -1.81 -28.46 -6.55
CA TYR A 167 -2.90 -29.34 -6.13
C TYR A 167 -3.14 -30.52 -7.08
N GLY A 168 -2.47 -30.54 -8.26
CA GLY A 168 -2.62 -31.60 -9.26
C GLY A 168 -3.56 -31.21 -10.40
N ASP A 169 -3.68 -32.14 -11.38
CA ASP A 169 -4.40 -31.89 -12.65
C ASP A 169 -5.92 -31.72 -12.44
N VAL A 170 -6.48 -32.30 -11.38
CA VAL A 170 -7.89 -32.19 -11.03
C VAL A 170 -8.00 -31.47 -9.70
N LEU A 171 -8.56 -30.26 -9.74
CA LEU A 171 -8.85 -29.49 -8.54
C LEU A 171 -10.12 -29.99 -7.88
N ASP A 172 -10.12 -30.12 -6.55
CA ASP A 172 -11.34 -30.38 -5.82
C ASP A 172 -12.26 -29.15 -5.75
N GLU A 173 -13.53 -29.37 -5.47
CA GLU A 173 -14.56 -28.34 -5.45
C GLU A 173 -14.21 -27.18 -4.46
N LYS A 174 -13.72 -27.53 -3.27
CA LYS A 174 -13.33 -26.54 -2.23
C LYS A 174 -12.21 -25.63 -2.71
N THR A 175 -11.19 -26.20 -3.35
CA THR A 175 -10.05 -25.46 -3.89
C THR A 175 -10.50 -24.54 -5.03
N GLU A 176 -11.33 -25.05 -5.94
CA GLU A 176 -11.81 -24.29 -7.08
C GLU A 176 -12.73 -23.14 -6.66
N GLU A 177 -13.66 -23.37 -5.73
CA GLU A 177 -14.51 -22.31 -5.17
C GLU A 177 -13.71 -21.22 -4.48
N ARG A 178 -12.69 -21.59 -3.71
CA ARG A 178 -11.82 -20.62 -3.05
C ARG A 178 -11.02 -19.78 -4.04
N ILE A 179 -10.46 -20.38 -5.09
CA ILE A 179 -9.76 -19.65 -6.16
C ILE A 179 -10.72 -18.67 -6.85
N LYS A 180 -11.91 -19.11 -7.22
CA LYS A 180 -12.92 -18.25 -7.87
C LYS A 180 -13.32 -17.08 -6.97
N TYR A 181 -13.54 -17.33 -5.69
CA TYR A 181 -13.90 -16.31 -4.72
C TYR A 181 -12.78 -15.25 -4.59
N GLU A 182 -11.54 -15.68 -4.39
CA GLU A 182 -10.42 -14.74 -4.24
C GLU A 182 -10.16 -13.93 -5.53
N LEU A 183 -10.14 -14.60 -6.69
CA LEU A 183 -9.98 -13.92 -7.99
C LEU A 183 -11.08 -12.89 -8.22
N SER A 184 -12.35 -13.23 -7.92
CA SER A 184 -13.45 -12.28 -8.07
C SER A 184 -13.31 -11.08 -7.14
N THR A 185 -12.83 -11.28 -5.94
CA THR A 185 -12.56 -10.20 -4.95
C THR A 185 -11.43 -9.30 -5.42
N ILE A 186 -10.31 -9.89 -5.89
CA ILE A 186 -9.15 -9.15 -6.41
C ILE A 186 -9.57 -8.30 -7.63
N GLU A 187 -10.37 -8.87 -8.52
CA GLU A 187 -10.90 -8.18 -9.68
C GLU A 187 -11.81 -7.00 -9.28
N TRP A 188 -12.78 -7.29 -8.39
CA TRP A 188 -13.74 -6.28 -7.94
C TRP A 188 -13.06 -5.08 -7.27
N MET A 189 -12.01 -5.34 -6.49
CA MET A 189 -11.23 -4.30 -5.82
C MET A 189 -10.24 -3.57 -6.75
N GLY A 190 -9.99 -4.07 -7.98
CA GLY A 190 -9.08 -3.44 -8.95
C GLY A 190 -7.60 -3.74 -8.69
N PHE A 191 -7.27 -4.84 -8.02
CA PHE A 191 -5.90 -5.20 -7.65
C PHE A 191 -5.21 -6.31 -8.49
N PRO A 192 -5.71 -6.76 -9.67
CA PRO A 192 -5.01 -7.78 -10.45
C PRO A 192 -3.56 -7.36 -10.77
N GLY A 193 -3.35 -6.10 -11.17
CA GLY A 193 -2.02 -5.57 -11.48
C GLY A 193 -1.05 -5.63 -10.31
N TYR A 194 -1.52 -5.41 -9.09
CA TYR A 194 -0.69 -5.53 -7.89
C TYR A 194 -0.18 -6.96 -7.69
N PHE A 195 -1.05 -7.95 -7.82
CA PHE A 195 -0.65 -9.36 -7.72
C PHE A 195 0.35 -9.75 -8.81
N LEU A 196 0.15 -9.27 -10.04
CA LEU A 196 1.07 -9.52 -11.16
C LEU A 196 2.45 -8.90 -10.92
N ILE A 197 2.52 -7.67 -10.41
CA ILE A 197 3.78 -7.02 -10.06
C ILE A 197 4.51 -7.80 -8.97
N VAL A 198 3.81 -8.22 -7.91
CA VAL A 198 4.41 -8.99 -6.82
C VAL A 198 4.89 -10.35 -7.33
N TRP A 199 4.10 -11.02 -8.16
CA TRP A 199 4.50 -12.27 -8.81
C TRP A 199 5.75 -12.11 -9.66
N ASP A 200 5.81 -11.05 -10.49
CA ASP A 200 6.90 -10.84 -11.45
C ASP A 200 8.24 -10.59 -10.76
N TYR A 201 8.29 -9.69 -9.77
CA TYR A 201 9.57 -9.46 -9.09
C TYR A 201 10.04 -10.66 -8.25
N ILE A 202 9.09 -11.44 -7.67
CA ILE A 202 9.43 -12.69 -6.98
C ILE A 202 9.97 -13.75 -7.96
N ARG A 203 9.33 -13.87 -9.14
CA ARG A 203 9.79 -14.72 -10.24
C ARG A 203 11.20 -14.34 -10.66
N ALA A 204 11.42 -13.06 -10.98
CA ALA A 204 12.71 -12.55 -11.38
C ALA A 204 13.80 -12.77 -10.31
N ALA A 205 13.50 -12.52 -9.04
CA ALA A 205 14.44 -12.78 -7.95
C ALA A 205 14.88 -14.25 -7.90
N ARG A 206 13.94 -15.19 -8.06
CA ARG A 206 14.25 -16.63 -8.07
C ARG A 206 15.07 -17.03 -9.29
N GLU A 207 14.76 -16.49 -10.47
CA GLU A 207 15.53 -16.73 -11.70
C GLU A 207 16.97 -16.21 -11.60
N MET A 208 17.18 -15.13 -10.84
CA MET A 208 18.51 -14.58 -10.52
C MET A 208 19.23 -15.36 -9.39
N GLY A 209 18.64 -16.42 -8.83
CA GLY A 209 19.19 -17.18 -7.71
C GLY A 209 19.10 -16.47 -6.36
N VAL A 210 18.30 -15.42 -6.23
CA VAL A 210 18.07 -14.70 -4.97
C VAL A 210 17.04 -15.45 -4.13
N SER A 211 17.36 -15.71 -2.88
CA SER A 211 16.47 -16.37 -1.94
C SER A 211 15.25 -15.49 -1.61
N VAL A 212 14.06 -16.10 -1.72
CA VAL A 212 12.78 -15.44 -1.40
C VAL A 212 12.15 -16.17 -0.22
N GLY A 213 11.75 -15.41 0.81
CA GLY A 213 11.06 -15.94 1.98
C GLY A 213 9.69 -16.54 1.65
N PRO A 214 9.09 -17.33 2.58
CA PRO A 214 7.82 -18.05 2.34
C PRO A 214 6.58 -17.16 2.32
N GLY A 215 6.73 -15.86 2.55
CA GLY A 215 5.65 -14.90 2.71
C GLY A 215 5.52 -14.41 4.16
N ARG A 216 4.70 -13.37 4.37
CA ARG A 216 4.45 -12.78 5.70
C ARG A 216 3.03 -12.22 5.80
N GLY A 217 2.56 -12.07 7.04
CA GLY A 217 1.26 -11.45 7.34
C GLY A 217 0.08 -12.22 6.75
N SER A 218 -1.01 -11.52 6.51
CA SER A 218 -2.27 -12.09 6.01
C SER A 218 -2.19 -12.67 4.59
N ALA A 219 -1.18 -12.32 3.80
CA ALA A 219 -0.99 -12.88 2.45
C ALA A 219 -0.82 -14.40 2.45
N ALA A 220 -0.37 -14.99 3.58
CA ALA A 220 -0.29 -16.45 3.74
C ALA A 220 -1.66 -17.14 3.68
N GLY A 221 -2.77 -16.42 3.94
CA GLY A 221 -4.13 -16.92 3.83
C GLY A 221 -4.72 -16.91 2.42
N SER A 222 -3.99 -16.41 1.40
CA SER A 222 -4.48 -16.35 0.02
C SER A 222 -4.05 -17.56 -0.80
N VAL A 223 -5.05 -18.28 -1.37
CA VAL A 223 -4.79 -19.38 -2.30
C VAL A 223 -4.24 -18.88 -3.63
N VAL A 224 -4.68 -17.70 -4.09
CA VAL A 224 -4.13 -17.06 -5.30
C VAL A 224 -2.64 -16.76 -5.11
N ALA A 225 -2.24 -16.15 -3.98
CA ALA A 225 -0.85 -15.89 -3.67
C ALA A 225 -0.01 -17.18 -3.57
N TYR A 226 -0.58 -18.27 -3.05
CA TYR A 226 0.05 -19.58 -3.00
C TYR A 226 0.24 -20.20 -4.39
N CYS A 227 -0.77 -20.14 -5.24
CA CYS A 227 -0.70 -20.62 -6.63
C CYS A 227 0.36 -19.85 -7.43
N LEU A 228 0.44 -18.55 -7.26
CA LEU A 228 1.45 -17.68 -7.89
C LEU A 228 2.87 -17.85 -7.30
N LYS A 229 3.06 -18.70 -6.33
CA LYS A 229 4.34 -18.85 -5.60
C LYS A 229 4.80 -17.57 -4.89
N ILE A 230 3.90 -16.62 -4.63
CA ILE A 230 4.15 -15.45 -3.79
C ILE A 230 4.35 -15.92 -2.35
N THR A 231 3.54 -16.87 -1.90
CA THR A 231 3.69 -17.56 -0.61
C THR A 231 3.98 -19.04 -0.80
N ASN A 232 4.54 -19.68 0.24
CA ASN A 232 4.83 -21.12 0.26
C ASN A 232 4.06 -21.87 1.35
N ILE A 233 3.08 -21.23 1.99
CA ILE A 233 2.20 -21.82 2.98
C ILE A 233 0.86 -22.08 2.28
N ASP A 234 0.41 -23.34 2.32
CA ASP A 234 -0.87 -23.72 1.74
C ASP A 234 -2.02 -23.29 2.66
N PRO A 235 -2.82 -22.27 2.27
CA PRO A 235 -3.86 -21.74 3.14
C PRO A 235 -5.00 -22.72 3.41
N LEU A 236 -5.23 -23.71 2.52
CA LEU A 236 -6.31 -24.68 2.70
C LEU A 236 -6.00 -25.77 3.73
N LYS A 237 -4.74 -25.89 4.16
CA LYS A 237 -4.33 -26.84 5.19
C LYS A 237 -4.42 -26.30 6.61
N TYR A 238 -4.51 -24.97 6.78
CA TYR A 238 -4.41 -24.30 8.07
C TYR A 238 -5.65 -23.44 8.38
N ASP A 239 -6.77 -23.69 7.74
CA ASP A 239 -8.08 -23.06 8.01
C ASP A 239 -8.59 -23.39 9.40
#